data_efc30644c95d0f8a3dbebb68d623a163
#
_entry.id   efc30644c95d0f8a3dbebb68d623a163
#
_cell.length_a   1.000
_cell.length_b   1.000
_cell.length_c   1.000
_cell.angle_alpha   90.00
_cell.angle_beta   90.00
_cell.angle_gamma   90.00
#
_symmetry.space_group_name_H-M   'P 1'
#
loop_
_entity.id
_entity.type
_entity.pdbx_description
1 polymer ?
#
loop_
_entity_poly.entity_id
_entity_poly.type
_entity_poly.pdbx_seq_one_letter_code
_entity_poly.pdbx_strand_id
1 'polypeptide(L)'
;MCEVQVFDYYYGDESSQFSFYRIPRPLIRDKRFSRLSTDAKLLYGLMLDRMGLSARNGWYDSEGRVYIYYPLEEVQQDMNCGHDKATKLLVELDGGKGFGLIERVRQGQGRPTKIYVKRFTTREIP
;
A
#
# COMPACT_ATOMS: atom_id res chain seq x y z
N MET A 1 -19.26 13.19 -26.60
CA MET A 1 -18.35 12.62 -27.60
C MET A 1 -17.18 11.94 -26.88
N CYS A 2 -17.05 10.65 -27.08
CA CYS A 2 -15.96 9.92 -26.45
C CYS A 2 -14.68 10.08 -27.28
N GLU A 3 -13.62 10.55 -26.64
CA GLU A 3 -12.32 10.54 -27.28
C GLU A 3 -11.78 9.13 -27.31
N VAL A 4 -11.41 8.66 -28.48
CA VAL A 4 -10.75 7.36 -28.62
C VAL A 4 -9.28 7.57 -28.38
N GLN A 5 -8.77 6.99 -27.29
CA GLN A 5 -7.34 7.05 -26.99
C GLN A 5 -6.64 5.90 -27.69
N VAL A 6 -5.53 6.19 -28.32
CA VAL A 6 -4.69 5.19 -28.98
C VAL A 6 -3.37 5.15 -28.24
N PHE A 7 -3.04 3.95 -27.71
CA PHE A 7 -1.79 3.76 -26.99
C PHE A 7 -0.72 3.25 -27.96
N ASP A 8 0.47 3.78 -27.81
CA ASP A 8 1.59 3.46 -28.67
C ASP A 8 2.34 2.23 -28.17
N TYR A 9 3.19 1.68 -29.03
CA TYR A 9 4.06 0.56 -28.68
C TYR A 9 5.30 1.07 -27.95
N TYR A 10 5.89 0.19 -27.13
CA TYR A 10 7.21 0.45 -26.56
C TYR A 10 8.28 0.05 -27.58
N TYR A 11 9.34 0.85 -27.66
CA TYR A 11 10.49 0.54 -28.51
C TYR A 11 11.74 0.50 -27.64
N GLY A 12 12.47 -0.61 -27.70
CA GLY A 12 13.75 -0.75 -27.01
C GLY A 12 13.60 -0.63 -25.48
N ASP A 13 14.35 0.29 -24.89
CA ASP A 13 14.43 0.44 -23.44
C ASP A 13 13.52 1.53 -22.88
N GLU A 14 12.53 1.97 -23.64
CA GLU A 14 11.66 3.07 -23.22
C GLU A 14 10.96 2.81 -21.88
N SER A 15 10.66 1.56 -21.56
CA SER A 15 9.98 1.22 -20.30
C SER A 15 10.79 1.64 -19.07
N SER A 16 12.12 1.74 -19.18
CA SER A 16 12.97 2.14 -18.07
C SER A 16 12.88 3.62 -17.72
N GLN A 17 12.26 4.42 -18.60
CA GLN A 17 12.11 5.87 -18.41
C GLN A 17 10.96 6.24 -17.48
N PHE A 18 10.10 5.29 -17.11
CA PHE A 18 8.91 5.56 -16.33
C PHE A 18 9.11 5.19 -14.87
N SER A 19 8.42 5.91 -13.99
CA SER A 19 8.36 5.52 -12.60
C SER A 19 7.24 4.49 -12.40
N PHE A 20 7.41 3.62 -11.44
CA PHE A 20 6.47 2.54 -11.18
C PHE A 20 6.21 2.39 -9.70
N TYR A 21 4.98 2.00 -9.35
CA TYR A 21 4.73 1.41 -8.06
C TYR A 21 5.16 -0.05 -8.11
N ARG A 22 5.65 -0.57 -6.98
CA ARG A 22 6.16 -1.93 -6.92
C ARG A 22 5.20 -2.81 -6.13
N ILE A 23 4.81 -3.92 -6.73
CA ILE A 23 4.03 -4.93 -6.04
C ILE A 23 4.97 -6.12 -5.77
N PRO A 24 5.17 -6.51 -4.50
CA PRO A 24 6.02 -7.65 -4.21
C PRO A 24 5.49 -8.93 -4.87
N ARG A 25 6.37 -9.66 -5.51
CA ARG A 25 5.99 -10.89 -6.20
C ARG A 25 5.28 -11.90 -5.29
N PRO A 26 5.71 -12.10 -4.02
CA PRO A 26 5.02 -13.04 -3.14
C PRO A 26 3.55 -12.76 -2.94
N LEU A 27 3.13 -11.49 -2.97
CA LEU A 27 1.70 -11.15 -2.85
C LEU A 27 0.87 -11.74 -3.99
N ILE A 28 1.49 -11.92 -5.15
CA ILE A 28 0.85 -12.46 -6.34
C ILE A 28 1.02 -13.98 -6.41
N ARG A 29 2.21 -14.47 -6.09
CA ARG A 29 2.61 -15.85 -6.36
C ARG A 29 2.48 -16.79 -5.18
N ASP A 30 2.62 -16.28 -3.94
CA ASP A 30 2.62 -17.12 -2.75
C ASP A 30 1.19 -17.45 -2.33
N LYS A 31 0.93 -18.72 -2.06
CA LYS A 31 -0.39 -19.21 -1.65
C LYS A 31 -0.88 -18.58 -0.35
N ARG A 32 0.02 -18.14 0.51
CA ARG A 32 -0.35 -17.46 1.76
C ARG A 32 -1.20 -16.22 1.52
N PHE A 33 -1.04 -15.58 0.37
CA PHE A 33 -1.77 -14.36 0.01
C PHE A 33 -2.88 -14.60 -1.00
N SER A 34 -3.25 -15.86 -1.23
CA SER A 34 -4.28 -16.18 -2.23
C SER A 34 -5.65 -15.59 -1.91
N ARG A 35 -5.94 -15.39 -0.63
CA ARG A 35 -7.21 -14.79 -0.19
C ARG A 35 -7.17 -13.27 -0.10
N LEU A 36 -5.99 -12.69 -0.20
CA LEU A 36 -5.86 -11.23 -0.22
C LEU A 36 -6.37 -10.72 -1.55
N SER A 37 -7.27 -9.74 -1.52
CA SER A 37 -7.85 -9.20 -2.75
C SER A 37 -6.79 -8.51 -3.60
N THR A 38 -7.02 -8.48 -4.91
CA THR A 38 -6.15 -7.79 -5.85
C THR A 38 -6.01 -6.31 -5.51
N ASP A 39 -7.13 -5.67 -5.13
CA ASP A 39 -7.10 -4.27 -4.75
C ASP A 39 -6.27 -4.04 -3.48
N ALA A 40 -6.33 -4.96 -2.51
CA ALA A 40 -5.51 -4.84 -1.30
C ALA A 40 -4.02 -4.98 -1.62
N LYS A 41 -3.67 -5.87 -2.54
CA LYS A 41 -2.28 -6.02 -3.02
C LYS A 41 -1.78 -4.73 -3.66
N LEU A 42 -2.62 -4.11 -4.47
CA LEU A 42 -2.29 -2.84 -5.10
C LEU A 42 -2.10 -1.75 -4.05
N LEU A 43 -3.01 -1.64 -3.11
CA LEU A 43 -2.91 -0.65 -2.04
C LEU A 43 -1.64 -0.83 -1.21
N TYR A 44 -1.26 -2.08 -0.93
CA TYR A 44 -0.01 -2.37 -0.23
C TYR A 44 1.20 -1.83 -1.01
N GLY A 45 1.20 -1.97 -2.33
CA GLY A 45 2.25 -1.41 -3.20
C GLY A 45 2.32 0.11 -3.11
N LEU A 46 1.16 0.79 -3.08
CA LEU A 46 1.10 2.24 -2.89
C LEU A 46 1.66 2.64 -1.53
N MET A 47 1.37 1.85 -0.50
CA MET A 47 1.88 2.12 0.85
C MET A 47 3.39 1.93 0.94
N LEU A 48 3.96 0.94 0.24
CA LEU A 48 5.41 0.76 0.19
C LEU A 48 6.10 1.98 -0.41
N ASP A 49 5.49 2.59 -1.41
CA ASP A 49 6.01 3.80 -2.04
C ASP A 49 6.04 4.96 -1.03
N ARG A 50 4.94 5.16 -0.31
CA ARG A 50 4.88 6.18 0.75
C ARG A 50 5.88 5.92 1.87
N MET A 51 6.07 4.66 2.22
CA MET A 51 7.02 4.28 3.25
C MET A 51 8.46 4.70 2.87
N GLY A 52 8.82 4.54 1.61
CA GLY A 52 10.12 4.99 1.12
C GLY A 52 10.32 6.49 1.30
N LEU A 53 9.29 7.29 1.02
CA LEU A 53 9.33 8.74 1.21
C LEU A 53 9.41 9.10 2.70
N SER A 54 8.62 8.43 3.53
CA SER A 54 8.63 8.65 4.98
C SER A 54 10.00 8.37 5.59
N ALA A 55 10.64 7.29 5.17
CA ALA A 55 11.98 6.94 5.63
C ALA A 55 12.99 8.04 5.29
N ARG A 56 12.92 8.57 4.07
CA ARG A 56 13.81 9.66 3.65
C ARG A 56 13.54 10.95 4.42
N ASN A 57 12.31 11.16 4.86
CA ASN A 57 11.94 12.34 5.65
C ASN A 57 12.19 12.17 7.14
N GLY A 58 12.69 11.00 7.56
CA GLY A 58 12.99 10.75 8.96
C GLY A 58 11.77 10.44 9.82
N TRP A 59 10.70 9.95 9.25
CA TRP A 59 9.47 9.61 9.99
C TRP A 59 9.59 8.22 10.62
N TYR A 60 10.28 8.18 11.74
CA TYR A 60 10.49 6.97 12.53
C TYR A 60 9.92 7.16 13.92
N ASP A 61 9.48 6.07 14.53
CA ASP A 61 9.12 6.09 15.95
C ASP A 61 10.36 5.89 16.84
N SER A 62 10.16 5.82 18.15
CA SER A 62 11.25 5.67 19.10
C SER A 62 12.04 4.37 18.94
N GLU A 63 11.46 3.37 18.29
CA GLU A 63 12.10 2.09 18.02
C GLU A 63 12.69 1.99 16.61
N GLY A 64 12.66 3.10 15.87
CA GLY A 64 13.19 3.15 14.52
C GLY A 64 12.24 2.60 13.45
N ARG A 65 11.00 2.32 13.81
CA ARG A 65 10.02 1.79 12.86
C ARG A 65 9.44 2.93 12.04
N VAL A 66 9.47 2.76 10.71
CA VAL A 66 8.92 3.76 9.77
C VAL A 66 7.40 3.70 9.79
N TYR A 67 6.77 4.87 9.82
CA TYR A 67 5.33 4.97 9.69
C TYR A 67 4.96 5.93 8.55
N ILE A 68 3.73 5.78 8.05
CA ILE A 68 3.18 6.65 7.02
C ILE A 68 1.86 7.23 7.51
N TYR A 69 1.46 8.32 6.87
CA TYR A 69 0.09 8.84 6.96
C TYR A 69 -0.56 8.61 5.61
N TYR A 70 -1.75 8.01 5.63
CA TYR A 70 -2.49 7.75 4.42
C TYR A 70 -3.97 7.95 4.73
N PRO A 71 -4.44 9.20 4.68
CA PRO A 71 -5.84 9.49 5.00
C PRO A 71 -6.79 8.75 4.09
N LEU A 72 -7.95 8.39 4.63
CA LEU A 72 -8.95 7.61 3.88
C LEU A 72 -9.32 8.29 2.56
N GLU A 73 -9.42 9.62 2.57
CA GLU A 73 -9.75 10.38 1.34
C GLU A 73 -8.69 10.18 0.25
N GLU A 74 -7.42 10.13 0.63
CA GLU A 74 -6.36 9.89 -0.34
C GLU A 74 -6.38 8.45 -0.85
N VAL A 75 -6.69 7.48 0.02
CA VAL A 75 -6.86 6.09 -0.40
C VAL A 75 -7.97 6.00 -1.43
N GLN A 76 -9.10 6.67 -1.18
CA GLN A 76 -10.21 6.70 -2.13
C GLN A 76 -9.80 7.27 -3.49
N GLN A 77 -9.04 8.36 -3.48
CA GLN A 77 -8.56 8.97 -4.73
C GLN A 77 -7.61 8.05 -5.48
N ASP A 78 -6.63 7.50 -4.78
CA ASP A 78 -5.60 6.68 -5.41
C ASP A 78 -6.16 5.36 -5.94
N MET A 79 -7.09 4.76 -5.20
CA MET A 79 -7.72 3.51 -5.59
C MET A 79 -8.96 3.71 -6.46
N ASN A 80 -9.35 4.95 -6.68
CA ASN A 80 -10.52 5.31 -7.47
C ASN A 80 -11.77 4.57 -7.01
N CYS A 81 -12.04 4.64 -5.72
CA CYS A 81 -13.16 3.93 -5.10
C CYS A 81 -13.86 4.80 -4.07
N GLY A 82 -15.00 4.31 -3.56
CA GLY A 82 -15.76 4.98 -2.54
C GLY A 82 -15.25 4.71 -1.13
N HIS A 83 -15.92 5.35 -0.17
CA HIS A 83 -15.57 5.28 1.25
C HIS A 83 -15.60 3.84 1.79
N ASP A 84 -16.66 3.10 1.50
CA ASP A 84 -16.84 1.76 2.06
C ASP A 84 -15.79 0.78 1.55
N LYS A 85 -15.48 0.84 0.26
CA LYS A 85 -14.46 -0.02 -0.31
C LYS A 85 -13.09 0.30 0.25
N ALA A 86 -12.75 1.59 0.36
CA ALA A 86 -11.45 1.99 0.94
C ALA A 86 -11.33 1.52 2.39
N THR A 87 -12.40 1.66 3.17
CA THR A 87 -12.43 1.18 4.55
C THR A 87 -12.22 -0.32 4.63
N LYS A 88 -12.89 -1.08 3.77
CA LYS A 88 -12.74 -2.54 3.74
C LYS A 88 -11.32 -2.96 3.36
N LEU A 89 -10.69 -2.26 2.43
CA LEU A 89 -9.31 -2.56 2.03
C LEU A 89 -8.35 -2.35 3.19
N LEU A 90 -8.51 -1.26 3.93
CA LEU A 90 -7.68 -1.01 5.11
C LEU A 90 -7.87 -2.08 6.18
N VAL A 91 -9.11 -2.50 6.42
CA VAL A 91 -9.40 -3.57 7.36
C VAL A 91 -8.79 -4.90 6.90
N GLU A 92 -8.86 -5.18 5.61
CA GLU A 92 -8.30 -6.39 5.04
C GLU A 92 -6.78 -6.48 5.25
N LEU A 93 -6.09 -5.37 5.13
CA LEU A 93 -4.63 -5.30 5.34
C LEU A 93 -4.24 -5.28 6.81
N ASP A 94 -5.08 -4.74 7.68
CA ASP A 94 -4.78 -4.52 9.09
C ASP A 94 -4.72 -5.83 9.89
N GLY A 95 -4.06 -5.76 11.06
CA GLY A 95 -3.81 -6.93 11.89
C GLY A 95 -4.98 -7.45 12.68
N GLY A 96 -6.04 -6.67 12.90
CA GLY A 96 -7.17 -7.09 13.72
C GLY A 96 -7.97 -8.23 13.11
N LYS A 97 -8.59 -7.96 11.95
CA LYS A 97 -9.42 -8.92 11.23
C LYS A 97 -8.84 -9.35 9.91
N GLY A 98 -7.75 -8.74 9.48
CA GLY A 98 -7.16 -8.95 8.17
C GLY A 98 -5.85 -9.72 8.22
N PHE A 99 -5.02 -9.51 7.19
CA PHE A 99 -3.78 -10.24 7.02
C PHE A 99 -2.64 -9.80 7.95
N GLY A 100 -2.73 -8.57 8.48
CA GLY A 100 -1.67 -8.06 9.35
C GLY A 100 -0.47 -7.49 8.59
N LEU A 101 -0.66 -7.11 7.34
CA LEU A 101 0.39 -6.47 6.54
C LEU A 101 0.57 -4.99 6.88
N ILE A 102 -0.38 -4.42 7.57
CA ILE A 102 -0.25 -3.07 8.16
C ILE A 102 -0.75 -3.10 9.59
N GLU A 103 -0.34 -2.09 10.35
CA GLU A 103 -0.86 -1.84 11.68
C GLU A 103 -1.22 -0.35 11.79
N ARG A 104 -2.47 -0.06 12.10
CA ARG A 104 -2.93 1.31 12.27
C ARG A 104 -2.94 1.67 13.73
N VAL A 105 -2.35 2.81 14.08
CA VAL A 105 -2.28 3.29 15.45
C VAL A 105 -2.91 4.68 15.51
N ARG A 106 -4.00 4.80 16.25
CA ARG A 106 -4.66 6.08 16.48
C ARG A 106 -3.89 6.86 17.53
N GLN A 107 -3.66 8.12 17.26
CA GLN A 107 -2.90 8.99 18.16
C GLN A 107 -3.79 9.86 19.05
N GLY A 108 -5.10 9.76 18.90
CA GLY A 108 -6.05 10.56 19.63
C GLY A 108 -6.81 11.51 18.73
N GLN A 109 -7.77 12.22 19.32
CA GLN A 109 -8.65 13.12 18.59
C GLN A 109 -7.86 14.28 17.96
N GLY A 110 -8.15 14.55 16.69
CA GLY A 110 -7.49 15.62 15.95
C GLY A 110 -6.12 15.28 15.41
N ARG A 111 -5.61 14.08 15.66
CA ARG A 111 -4.31 13.64 15.15
C ARG A 111 -4.48 12.58 14.08
N PRO A 112 -3.65 12.59 13.02
CA PRO A 112 -3.74 11.56 11.99
C PRO A 112 -3.36 10.19 12.53
N THR A 113 -3.94 9.16 11.96
CA THR A 113 -3.60 7.78 12.27
C THR A 113 -2.25 7.43 11.65
N LYS A 114 -1.36 6.87 12.45
CA LYS A 114 -0.11 6.32 11.95
C LYS A 114 -0.37 4.94 11.37
N ILE A 115 0.26 4.65 10.24
CA ILE A 115 0.18 3.32 9.62
C ILE A 115 1.60 2.77 9.51
N TYR A 116 1.83 1.63 10.14
CA TYR A 116 3.07 0.89 9.99
C TYR A 116 2.87 -0.16 8.90
N VAL A 117 3.67 -0.07 7.84
CA VAL A 117 3.64 -1.06 6.76
C VAL A 117 4.61 -2.16 7.13
N LYS A 118 4.10 -3.36 7.28
CA LYS A 118 4.89 -4.51 7.71
C LYS A 118 5.47 -5.24 6.49
N ARG A 119 6.51 -6.01 6.76
CA ARG A 119 7.12 -6.82 5.71
C ARG A 119 6.16 -7.94 5.28
N PHE A 120 6.13 -8.20 4.00
CA PHE A 120 5.36 -9.31 3.44
C PHE A 120 6.02 -10.67 3.70
N THR A 121 7.26 -10.68 4.19
CA THR A 121 7.95 -11.89 4.61
C THR A 121 7.68 -12.14 6.08
N THR A 122 7.38 -13.39 6.43
CA THR A 122 7.20 -13.76 7.81
C THR A 122 8.53 -14.04 8.48
N ARG A 123 8.60 -13.74 9.78
CA ARG A 123 9.77 -14.09 10.57
C ARG A 123 9.59 -15.53 11.05
N GLU A 124 10.58 -16.37 10.81
CA GLU A 124 10.59 -17.70 11.41
C GLU A 124 10.91 -17.57 12.90
N ILE A 125 10.04 -18.13 13.71
CA ILE A 125 10.28 -18.20 15.16
C ILE A 125 10.82 -19.60 15.45
N PRO A 126 12.09 -19.71 15.93
CA PRO A 126 12.68 -21.00 16.24
C PRO A 126 11.96 -21.72 17.38
#